data_a107024035329f8583193a83cc23d5c4
#
_entry.id   a107024035329f8583193a83cc23d5c4
#
_cell.length_a   1.000
_cell.length_b   1.000
_cell.length_c   1.000
_cell.angle_alpha   90.00
_cell.angle_beta   90.00
_cell.angle_gamma   90.00
#
_symmetry.space_group_name_H-M   'P 1'
#
loop_
_entity.id
_entity.type
_entity.pdbx_description
1 polymer ?
#
loop_
_entity_poly.entity_id
_entity_poly.type
_entity_poly.pdbx_seq_one_letter_code
_entity_poly.pdbx_strand_id
1 'polypeptide(L)'
;MMYDIRESGIHNRGMFARERIKKNSLVVEYIGEKISKKESERRGIERMEEARRDGGGAVYIFELNKRFDIDGNVPENEARLINHSCSPNCEPRVINGQIWIVSLEVIETGDELTYDYGYDLEHFLEHPCRCGSKKCVGYIVRTDKRGKLKRILKQHRKREKKKR
;
A
#
# COMPACT_ATOMS: atom_id res chain seq x y z
N MET A 1 -17.54 -14.66 3.45
CA MET A 1 -16.30 -13.91 3.20
C MET A 1 -16.70 -12.66 2.41
N MET A 2 -16.38 -11.47 2.89
CA MET A 2 -16.85 -10.18 2.34
C MET A 2 -16.18 -9.77 1.02
N TYR A 3 -15.19 -10.53 0.57
CA TYR A 3 -14.36 -10.21 -0.60
C TYR A 3 -14.05 -11.45 -1.44
N ASP A 4 -13.60 -11.22 -2.65
CA ASP A 4 -12.94 -12.18 -3.55
C ASP A 4 -11.63 -11.59 -4.09
N ILE A 5 -10.79 -12.46 -4.65
CA ILE A 5 -9.49 -12.08 -5.21
C ILE A 5 -9.50 -12.40 -6.70
N ARG A 6 -9.28 -11.36 -7.52
CA ARG A 6 -9.28 -11.47 -8.99
C ARG A 6 -8.21 -10.56 -9.62
N GLU A 7 -8.06 -10.59 -10.92
CA GLU A 7 -7.19 -9.67 -11.65
C GLU A 7 -7.59 -8.22 -11.40
N SER A 8 -6.60 -7.35 -11.23
CA SER A 8 -6.76 -5.94 -10.94
C SER A 8 -6.24 -5.07 -12.08
N GLY A 9 -6.95 -4.00 -12.39
CA GLY A 9 -6.49 -2.95 -13.28
C GLY A 9 -5.38 -2.08 -12.69
N ILE A 10 -5.13 -2.15 -11.36
CA ILE A 10 -4.07 -1.40 -10.69
C ILE A 10 -2.75 -2.16 -10.81
N HIS A 11 -2.70 -3.39 -10.29
CA HIS A 11 -1.51 -4.23 -10.36
C HIS A 11 -1.88 -5.70 -10.09
N ASN A 12 -1.47 -6.60 -10.99
CA ASN A 12 -1.62 -8.06 -10.88
C ASN A 12 -3.01 -8.49 -10.37
N ARG A 13 -3.08 -8.94 -9.12
CA ARG A 13 -4.31 -9.33 -8.42
C ARG A 13 -4.70 -8.25 -7.42
N GLY A 14 -5.99 -8.16 -7.15
CA GLY A 14 -6.56 -7.28 -6.15
C GLY A 14 -7.67 -7.96 -5.35
N MET A 15 -8.05 -7.35 -4.25
CA MET A 15 -9.14 -7.78 -3.41
C MET A 15 -10.37 -6.92 -3.69
N PHE A 16 -11.53 -7.54 -3.95
CA PHE A 16 -12.76 -6.86 -4.37
C PHE A 16 -13.91 -7.20 -3.42
N ALA A 17 -14.74 -6.22 -3.11
CA ALA A 17 -15.91 -6.43 -2.30
C ALA A 17 -16.91 -7.38 -3.00
N ARG A 18 -17.23 -8.51 -2.37
CA ARG A 18 -18.22 -9.48 -2.84
C ARG A 18 -19.65 -9.08 -2.44
N GLU A 19 -19.76 -8.29 -1.40
CA GLU A 19 -21.00 -7.73 -0.89
C GLU A 19 -20.75 -6.30 -0.40
N ARG A 20 -21.79 -5.53 -0.16
CA ARG A 20 -21.68 -4.17 0.37
C ARG A 20 -21.06 -4.19 1.76
N ILE A 21 -19.93 -3.52 1.94
CA ILE A 21 -19.18 -3.41 3.20
C ILE A 21 -19.51 -2.07 3.85
N LYS A 22 -19.96 -2.10 5.11
CA LYS A 22 -20.27 -0.88 5.86
C LYS A 22 -18.97 -0.16 6.26
N LYS A 23 -19.03 1.14 6.43
CA LYS A 23 -17.92 1.93 7.01
C LYS A 23 -17.54 1.39 8.38
N ASN A 24 -16.22 1.42 8.68
CA ASN A 24 -15.62 0.91 9.93
C ASN A 24 -15.77 -0.62 10.14
N SER A 25 -16.01 -1.38 9.09
CA SER A 25 -15.99 -2.85 9.14
C SER A 25 -14.55 -3.36 9.20
N LEU A 26 -14.32 -4.38 10.03
CA LEU A 26 -13.10 -5.19 9.97
C LEU A 26 -13.22 -6.14 8.77
N VAL A 27 -12.45 -5.89 7.72
CA VAL A 27 -12.60 -6.62 6.45
C VAL A 27 -11.79 -7.91 6.46
N VAL A 28 -10.50 -7.80 6.74
CA VAL A 28 -9.56 -8.91 6.77
C VAL A 28 -8.42 -8.60 7.75
N GLU A 29 -7.95 -9.61 8.46
CA GLU A 29 -6.73 -9.49 9.27
C GLU A 29 -5.50 -9.56 8.37
N TYR A 30 -4.52 -8.69 8.65
CA TYR A 30 -3.20 -8.75 8.03
C TYR A 30 -2.31 -9.64 8.88
N ILE A 31 -2.20 -10.90 8.49
CA ILE A 31 -1.44 -11.93 9.21
C ILE A 31 -0.02 -12.06 8.67
N GLY A 32 0.87 -12.61 9.49
CA GLY A 32 2.26 -12.85 9.11
C GLY A 32 3.15 -13.20 10.27
N GLU A 33 4.44 -13.26 9.99
CA GLU A 33 5.45 -13.49 11.01
C GLU A 33 5.68 -12.23 11.83
N LYS A 34 5.62 -12.36 13.16
CA LYS A 34 5.97 -11.27 14.08
C LYS A 34 7.49 -11.20 14.20
N ILE A 35 8.07 -10.10 13.73
CA ILE A 35 9.51 -9.89 13.67
C ILE A 35 9.93 -8.66 14.47
N SER A 36 11.21 -8.62 14.91
CA SER A 36 11.78 -7.45 15.55
C SER A 36 12.01 -6.30 14.56
N LYS A 37 12.16 -5.05 15.03
CA LYS A 37 12.48 -3.91 14.18
C LYS A 37 13.79 -4.10 13.41
N LYS A 38 14.80 -4.70 14.04
CA LYS A 38 16.08 -5.01 13.38
C LYS A 38 15.92 -6.01 12.22
N GLU A 39 15.13 -7.06 12.44
CA GLU A 39 14.84 -8.05 11.39
C GLU A 39 13.98 -7.45 10.27
N SER A 40 13.03 -6.60 10.63
CA SER A 40 12.20 -5.85 9.68
C SER A 40 13.04 -4.98 8.75
N GLU A 41 13.99 -4.23 9.29
CA GLU A 41 14.92 -3.40 8.52
C GLU A 41 15.76 -4.25 7.55
N ARG A 42 16.34 -5.34 8.04
CA ARG A 42 17.13 -6.26 7.23
C ARG A 42 16.33 -6.83 6.04
N ARG A 43 15.13 -7.39 6.33
CA ARG A 43 14.25 -7.94 5.28
C ARG A 43 13.75 -6.88 4.32
N GLY A 44 13.47 -5.67 4.82
CA GLY A 44 13.04 -4.55 4.00
C GLY A 44 14.12 -4.16 2.97
N ILE A 45 15.38 -4.05 3.39
CA ILE A 45 16.51 -3.76 2.51
C ILE A 45 16.70 -4.86 1.46
N GLU A 46 16.74 -6.12 1.88
CA GLU A 46 16.88 -7.26 0.95
C GLU A 46 15.80 -7.27 -0.14
N ARG A 47 14.54 -7.08 0.25
CA ARG A 47 13.43 -7.05 -0.70
C ARG A 47 13.47 -5.85 -1.65
N MET A 48 13.93 -4.69 -1.17
CA MET A 48 14.14 -3.54 -2.04
C MET A 48 15.24 -3.79 -3.05
N GLU A 49 16.33 -4.46 -2.66
CA GLU A 49 17.41 -4.83 -3.56
C GLU A 49 16.97 -5.87 -4.59
N GLU A 50 16.20 -6.87 -4.18
CA GLU A 50 15.58 -7.85 -5.07
C GLU A 50 14.64 -7.18 -6.07
N ALA A 51 13.78 -6.28 -5.61
CA ALA A 51 12.87 -5.52 -6.45
C ALA A 51 13.60 -4.69 -7.53
N ARG A 52 14.74 -4.11 -7.18
CA ARG A 52 15.58 -3.37 -8.15
C ARG A 52 16.18 -4.28 -9.21
N ARG A 53 16.54 -5.52 -8.86
CA ARG A 53 17.12 -6.49 -9.82
C ARG A 53 16.06 -7.08 -10.74
N ASP A 54 14.92 -7.46 -10.19
CA ASP A 54 13.93 -8.31 -10.88
C ASP A 54 12.70 -7.54 -11.35
N GLY A 55 12.62 -6.23 -11.04
CA GLY A 55 11.49 -5.37 -11.42
C GLY A 55 10.19 -5.68 -10.69
N GLY A 56 10.24 -6.55 -9.68
CA GLY A 56 9.14 -6.88 -8.78
C GLY A 56 9.38 -6.29 -7.39
N GLY A 57 8.45 -6.47 -6.50
CA GLY A 57 8.69 -6.25 -5.09
C GLY A 57 7.69 -5.33 -4.42
N ALA A 58 7.05 -5.90 -3.42
CA ALA A 58 6.34 -5.16 -2.40
C ALA A 58 6.97 -5.50 -1.05
N VAL A 59 7.16 -4.49 -0.22
CA VAL A 59 7.54 -4.71 1.17
C VAL A 59 6.25 -4.98 1.93
N TYR A 60 6.02 -6.24 2.29
CA TYR A 60 4.83 -6.70 3.02
C TYR A 60 4.99 -6.57 4.53
N ILE A 61 5.65 -5.51 5.02
CA ILE A 61 5.95 -5.32 6.44
C ILE A 61 5.11 -4.18 6.99
N PHE A 62 4.32 -4.47 8.03
CA PHE A 62 3.51 -3.50 8.74
C PHE A 62 3.97 -3.32 10.18
N GLU A 63 3.98 -2.07 10.65
CA GLU A 63 4.24 -1.78 12.05
C GLU A 63 3.11 -2.31 12.93
N LEU A 64 3.45 -3.21 13.86
CA LEU A 64 2.54 -3.66 14.90
C LEU A 64 2.62 -2.75 16.13
N ASN A 65 3.83 -2.40 16.54
CA ASN A 65 4.12 -1.51 17.68
C ASN A 65 5.58 -1.06 17.67
N LYS A 66 6.02 -0.34 18.71
CA LYS A 66 7.39 0.17 18.82
C LYS A 66 8.49 -0.91 18.82
N ARG A 67 8.18 -2.18 19.11
CA ARG A 67 9.16 -3.28 19.21
C ARG A 67 9.07 -4.27 18.08
N PHE A 68 7.90 -4.45 17.49
CA PHE A 68 7.62 -5.51 16.53
C PHE A 68 6.88 -5.00 15.30
N ASP A 69 7.13 -5.67 14.20
CA ASP A 69 6.41 -5.58 12.93
C ASP A 69 5.81 -6.95 12.58
N ILE A 70 4.86 -6.95 11.65
CA ILE A 70 4.33 -8.15 11.00
C ILE A 70 4.86 -8.20 9.58
N ASP A 71 5.59 -9.25 9.26
CA ASP A 71 5.98 -9.59 7.90
C ASP A 71 4.88 -10.46 7.26
N GLY A 72 4.05 -9.83 6.45
CA GLY A 72 2.90 -10.47 5.81
C GLY A 72 3.24 -11.20 4.51
N ASN A 73 4.51 -11.43 4.19
CA ASN A 73 4.90 -12.20 3.01
C ASN A 73 4.76 -13.71 3.22
N VAL A 74 3.57 -14.12 3.59
CA VAL A 74 3.18 -15.53 3.77
C VAL A 74 1.99 -15.84 2.86
N PRO A 75 1.88 -17.07 2.31
CA PRO A 75 0.83 -17.43 1.37
C PRO A 75 -0.59 -17.25 1.93
N GLU A 76 -0.76 -17.48 3.22
CA GLU A 76 -2.03 -17.41 3.94
C GLU A 76 -2.53 -15.98 4.13
N ASN A 77 -1.68 -14.97 3.96
CA ASN A 77 -2.04 -13.57 4.08
C ASN A 77 -2.66 -13.05 2.78
N GLU A 78 -3.95 -13.22 2.60
CA GLU A 78 -4.66 -12.66 1.44
C GLU A 78 -4.66 -11.13 1.41
N ALA A 79 -4.61 -10.48 2.59
CA ALA A 79 -4.58 -9.02 2.70
C ALA A 79 -3.36 -8.37 2.00
N ARG A 80 -2.28 -9.13 1.78
CA ARG A 80 -1.11 -8.69 1.00
C ARG A 80 -1.41 -8.40 -0.47
N LEU A 81 -2.55 -8.86 -0.97
CA LEU A 81 -3.01 -8.64 -2.35
C LEU A 81 -3.84 -7.36 -2.51
N ILE A 82 -4.13 -6.64 -1.43
CA ILE A 82 -4.81 -5.35 -1.50
C ILE A 82 -3.87 -4.32 -2.11
N ASN A 83 -4.30 -3.66 -3.18
CA ASN A 83 -3.51 -2.69 -3.91
C ASN A 83 -3.49 -1.30 -3.25
N HIS A 84 -2.50 -0.49 -3.66
CA HIS A 84 -2.43 0.91 -3.25
C HIS A 84 -3.40 1.79 -4.03
N SER A 85 -3.99 2.76 -3.34
CA SER A 85 -4.64 3.91 -3.99
C SER A 85 -4.25 5.24 -3.34
N CYS A 86 -4.17 6.29 -4.17
CA CYS A 86 -4.06 7.66 -3.69
C CYS A 86 -5.38 8.21 -3.11
N SER A 87 -6.49 7.49 -3.29
CA SER A 87 -7.79 7.74 -2.66
C SER A 87 -8.32 6.42 -2.12
N PRO A 88 -7.72 5.90 -1.03
CA PRO A 88 -8.02 4.58 -0.52
C PRO A 88 -9.40 4.53 0.15
N ASN A 89 -10.05 3.36 0.09
CA ASN A 89 -11.30 3.07 0.78
C ASN A 89 -11.12 2.22 2.04
N CYS A 90 -9.89 1.80 2.32
CA CYS A 90 -9.50 1.07 3.53
C CYS A 90 -8.24 1.66 4.16
N GLU A 91 -7.99 1.29 5.40
CA GLU A 91 -6.72 1.55 6.10
C GLU A 91 -6.35 0.40 7.04
N PRO A 92 -5.05 0.15 7.27
CA PRO A 92 -4.61 -0.77 8.32
C PRO A 92 -4.76 -0.10 9.70
N ARG A 93 -5.29 -0.85 10.68
CA ARG A 93 -5.38 -0.45 12.09
C ARG A 93 -4.88 -1.55 13.01
N VAL A 94 -4.15 -1.19 14.05
CA VAL A 94 -3.79 -2.12 15.12
C VAL A 94 -4.93 -2.15 16.15
N ILE A 95 -5.55 -3.32 16.30
CA ILE A 95 -6.67 -3.55 17.22
C ILE A 95 -6.33 -4.78 18.05
N ASN A 96 -6.27 -4.64 19.37
CA ASN A 96 -5.95 -5.73 20.30
C ASN A 96 -4.68 -6.52 19.95
N GLY A 97 -3.66 -5.84 19.41
CA GLY A 97 -2.38 -6.48 19.05
C GLY A 97 -2.40 -7.24 17.71
N GLN A 98 -3.44 -7.08 16.92
CA GLN A 98 -3.59 -7.59 15.55
C GLN A 98 -3.71 -6.43 14.57
N ILE A 99 -3.29 -6.63 13.32
CA ILE A 99 -3.45 -5.63 12.25
C ILE A 99 -4.69 -6.01 11.44
N TRP A 100 -5.64 -5.11 11.37
CA TRP A 100 -6.87 -5.27 10.60
C TRP A 100 -6.93 -4.25 9.47
N ILE A 101 -7.32 -4.68 8.29
CA ILE A 101 -7.75 -3.79 7.21
C ILE A 101 -9.20 -3.39 7.49
N VAL A 102 -9.41 -2.09 7.65
CA VAL A 102 -10.70 -1.49 8.06
C VAL A 102 -11.21 -0.57 6.97
N SER A 103 -12.49 -0.68 6.63
CA SER A 103 -13.13 0.19 5.65
C SER A 103 -13.27 1.63 6.17
N LEU A 104 -12.87 2.62 5.37
CA LEU A 104 -12.97 4.06 5.65
C LEU A 104 -14.33 4.65 5.31
N GLU A 105 -15.01 4.02 4.39
CA GLU A 105 -16.32 4.42 3.85
C GLU A 105 -17.16 3.18 3.53
N VAL A 106 -18.35 3.38 3.02
CA VAL A 106 -19.14 2.29 2.46
C VAL A 106 -18.47 1.86 1.15
N ILE A 107 -18.25 0.56 0.99
CA ILE A 107 -17.65 -0.03 -0.22
C ILE A 107 -18.76 -0.84 -0.89
N GLU A 108 -19.07 -0.55 -2.14
CA GLU A 108 -20.12 -1.24 -2.87
C GLU A 108 -19.61 -2.56 -3.46
N THR A 109 -20.52 -3.47 -3.72
CA THR A 109 -20.19 -4.76 -4.34
C THR A 109 -19.48 -4.55 -5.67
N GLY A 110 -18.33 -5.21 -5.83
CA GLY A 110 -17.48 -5.12 -7.03
C GLY A 110 -16.38 -4.06 -6.96
N ASP A 111 -16.40 -3.17 -5.97
CA ASP A 111 -15.33 -2.20 -5.77
C ASP A 111 -14.05 -2.88 -5.30
N GLU A 112 -12.90 -2.41 -5.80
CA GLU A 112 -11.59 -2.87 -5.34
C GLU A 112 -11.24 -2.23 -3.99
N LEU A 113 -10.85 -3.07 -3.05
CA LEU A 113 -10.32 -2.67 -1.75
C LEU A 113 -8.90 -2.14 -1.93
N THR A 114 -8.63 -0.96 -1.40
CA THR A 114 -7.33 -0.32 -1.53
C THR A 114 -6.95 0.40 -0.25
N TYR A 115 -5.64 0.50 0.04
CA TYR A 115 -5.13 1.33 1.13
C TYR A 115 -3.90 2.13 0.71
N ASP A 116 -3.52 3.14 1.50
CA ASP A 116 -2.28 3.89 1.29
C ASP A 116 -1.10 3.08 1.83
N TYR A 117 -0.17 2.67 0.97
CA TYR A 117 1.02 1.89 1.36
C TYR A 117 1.96 2.66 2.29
N GLY A 118 1.78 3.97 2.40
CA GLY A 118 2.52 4.78 3.35
C GLY A 118 4.01 4.95 3.03
N TYR A 119 4.43 4.76 1.77
CA TYR A 119 5.83 4.93 1.37
C TYR A 119 6.28 6.38 1.56
N ASP A 120 7.53 6.57 2.00
CA ASP A 120 8.13 7.89 2.11
C ASP A 120 8.56 8.44 0.73
N LEU A 121 9.05 9.68 0.71
CA LEU A 121 9.56 10.34 -0.49
C LEU A 121 10.89 9.77 -0.98
N GLU A 122 11.60 9.06 -0.14
CA GLU A 122 12.83 8.39 -0.53
C GLU A 122 12.52 7.33 -1.59
N HIS A 123 13.27 7.35 -2.69
CA HIS A 123 13.09 6.43 -3.82
C HIS A 123 11.71 6.44 -4.51
N PHE A 124 10.92 7.52 -4.36
CA PHE A 124 9.55 7.56 -4.93
C PHE A 124 9.51 7.28 -6.44
N LEU A 125 10.56 7.60 -7.18
CA LEU A 125 10.67 7.32 -8.62
C LEU A 125 10.63 5.82 -8.94
N GLU A 126 11.00 4.96 -8.01
CA GLU A 126 10.97 3.51 -8.13
C GLU A 126 9.55 2.93 -7.93
N HIS A 127 8.60 3.76 -7.47
CA HIS A 127 7.25 3.34 -7.10
C HIS A 127 6.16 4.11 -7.89
N PRO A 128 6.04 3.90 -9.21
CA PRO A 128 4.97 4.53 -9.99
C PRO A 128 3.60 4.04 -9.53
N CYS A 129 2.63 4.96 -9.44
CA CYS A 129 1.26 4.64 -9.06
C CYS A 129 0.35 4.57 -10.28
N ARG A 130 -0.44 3.51 -10.38
CA ARG A 130 -1.42 3.27 -11.44
C ARG A 130 -2.86 3.15 -10.91
N CYS A 131 -3.13 3.72 -9.72
CA CYS A 131 -4.44 3.55 -9.06
C CYS A 131 -5.63 4.16 -9.81
N GLY A 132 -5.41 4.96 -10.84
CA GLY A 132 -6.47 5.56 -11.65
C GLY A 132 -7.36 6.59 -10.93
N SER A 133 -7.12 6.89 -9.64
CA SER A 133 -7.94 7.84 -8.91
C SER A 133 -7.72 9.28 -9.39
N LYS A 134 -8.76 10.12 -9.31
CA LYS A 134 -8.67 11.56 -9.65
C LYS A 134 -7.63 12.31 -8.78
N LYS A 135 -7.31 11.78 -7.60
CA LYS A 135 -6.32 12.34 -6.67
C LYS A 135 -4.92 11.75 -6.85
N CYS A 136 -4.72 10.88 -7.85
CA CYS A 136 -3.44 10.22 -8.08
C CYS A 136 -2.32 11.24 -8.33
N VAL A 137 -1.20 11.06 -7.63
CA VAL A 137 -0.02 11.93 -7.76
C VAL A 137 1.07 11.30 -8.66
N GLY A 138 0.77 10.14 -9.28
CA GLY A 138 1.66 9.44 -10.20
C GLY A 138 2.67 8.50 -9.51
N TYR A 139 2.79 8.56 -8.21
CA TYR A 139 3.72 7.75 -7.41
C TYR A 139 3.07 7.28 -6.11
N ILE A 140 3.54 6.14 -5.60
CA ILE A 140 3.10 5.61 -4.30
C ILE A 140 3.85 6.37 -3.21
N VAL A 141 3.20 7.36 -2.62
CA VAL A 141 3.73 8.20 -1.54
C VAL A 141 2.63 8.45 -0.51
N ARG A 142 2.97 8.34 0.75
CA ARG A 142 2.06 8.57 1.88
C ARG A 142 1.37 9.93 1.78
N THR A 143 0.13 9.97 2.19
CA THR A 143 -0.78 11.11 2.00
C THR A 143 -0.21 12.44 2.48
N ASP A 144 0.42 12.47 3.66
CA ASP A 144 0.98 13.69 4.26
C ASP A 144 2.22 14.23 3.51
N LYS A 145 2.87 13.43 2.66
CA LYS A 145 4.03 13.85 1.85
C LYS A 145 3.68 14.24 0.41
N ARG A 146 2.46 13.98 -0.06
CA ARG A 146 2.05 14.26 -1.46
C ARG A 146 2.13 15.73 -1.83
N GLY A 147 1.89 16.64 -0.89
CA GLY A 147 2.08 18.08 -1.11
C GLY A 147 3.53 18.44 -1.41
N LYS A 148 4.50 17.83 -0.72
CA LYS A 148 5.94 17.99 -0.96
C LYS A 148 6.34 17.37 -2.31
N LEU A 149 5.83 16.18 -2.62
CA LEU A 149 6.06 15.54 -3.93
C LEU A 149 5.63 16.43 -5.09
N LYS A 150 4.42 16.99 -5.05
CA LYS A 150 3.91 17.90 -6.11
C LYS A 150 4.84 19.09 -6.33
N ARG A 151 5.41 19.66 -5.26
CA ARG A 151 6.40 20.77 -5.36
C ARG A 151 7.69 20.31 -6.05
N ILE A 152 8.22 19.15 -5.67
CA ILE A 152 9.42 18.56 -6.29
C ILE A 152 9.20 18.34 -7.79
N LEU A 153 8.10 17.70 -8.19
CA LEU A 153 7.78 17.44 -9.58
C LEU A 153 7.61 18.73 -10.40
N LYS A 154 6.99 19.76 -9.82
CA LYS A 154 6.86 21.07 -10.46
C LYS A 154 8.21 21.74 -10.70
N GLN A 155 9.15 21.63 -9.76
CA GLN A 155 10.52 22.17 -9.92
C GLN A 155 11.29 21.43 -11.00
N HIS A 156 11.19 20.10 -11.06
CA HIS A 156 11.82 19.29 -12.11
C HIS A 156 11.34 19.70 -13.49
N ARG A 157 10.04 19.81 -13.72
CA ARG A 157 9.46 20.26 -15.02
C ARG A 157 9.94 21.65 -15.43
N LYS A 158 10.11 22.57 -14.49
CA LYS A 158 10.63 23.92 -14.80
C LYS A 158 12.09 23.88 -15.23
N ARG A 159 12.93 23.01 -14.61
CA ARG A 159 14.34 22.85 -14.96
C ARG A 159 14.52 22.24 -16.35
N GLU A 160 13.71 21.23 -16.68
CA GLU A 160 13.75 20.61 -18.02
C GLU A 160 13.33 21.59 -19.13
N LYS A 161 12.30 22.41 -18.89
CA LYS A 161 11.87 23.45 -19.85
C LYS A 161 12.91 24.54 -20.09
N LYS A 162 13.82 24.81 -19.13
CA LYS A 162 14.92 25.78 -19.28
C LYS A 162 16.14 25.21 -19.99
N LYS A 163 16.24 23.89 -20.14
CA LYS A 163 17.35 23.22 -20.85
C LYS A 163 17.06 22.95 -22.33
N ARG A 164 15.82 23.17 -22.77
CA ARG A 164 15.39 23.15 -24.18
C ARG A 164 15.33 24.55 -24.76
#